data_e06a5a811a7bc89f7c14c8e54b2276c9
#
_entry.id   e06a5a811a7bc89f7c14c8e54b2276c9
#
_cell.length_a   1.000
_cell.length_b   1.000
_cell.length_c   1.000
_cell.angle_alpha   90.00
_cell.angle_beta   90.00
_cell.angle_gamma   90.00
#
_symmetry.space_group_name_H-M   'P 1'
#
loop_
_entity.id
_entity.type
_entity.pdbx_description
1 polymer ?
#
loop_
_entity_poly.entity_id
_entity_poly.type
_entity_poly.pdbx_seq_one_letter_code
_entity_poly.pdbx_strand_id
1 'polypeptide(L)'
;MLQNQDITIASTLELYGGSHINKDLLLIENIAKFSMPQVSRRVACLFLAVCRSGQFSYTLDTIPYQIEPNHIVIISPGQTLDDAKVAADSCAFGIMISDDFFQEIIANIHELSSLFIFSKAHPVCKLQANEMEKLENYFRALHKMVDNTTHHFRTEVVKSLFKTMIYDLGDTMFRIQSSEDRKQYRADKIFSDYIDLVEKNFKVQRRVSWYAQQLHITHKYLSESVKAASHRTPNEWIDYYVIMEIRVLLKTTAKSIKDITDLLHFPNQSFLGKFFKEHVGMSPRQYRNQA
;
A
#
# COMPACT_ATOMS: atom_id res chain seq x y z
N MET A 1 -21.70 -16.13 -12.16
CA MET A 1 -20.74 -16.68 -11.18
C MET A 1 -19.54 -15.75 -10.89
N LEU A 2 -19.62 -14.44 -11.10
CA LEU A 2 -18.54 -13.47 -10.84
C LEU A 2 -18.78 -12.63 -9.56
N GLN A 3 -19.72 -13.04 -8.73
CA GLN A 3 -20.25 -12.15 -7.66
C GLN A 3 -19.43 -12.06 -6.36
N ASN A 4 -18.31 -12.81 -6.23
CA ASN A 4 -17.56 -12.83 -4.96
C ASN A 4 -16.02 -12.89 -5.14
N GLN A 5 -15.48 -12.36 -6.22
CA GLN A 5 -14.03 -12.37 -6.45
C GLN A 5 -13.41 -11.02 -6.04
N ASP A 6 -12.27 -11.10 -5.36
CA ASP A 6 -11.42 -9.94 -5.03
C ASP A 6 -11.02 -9.18 -6.30
N ILE A 7 -10.82 -7.86 -6.19
CA ILE A 7 -10.24 -7.05 -7.25
C ILE A 7 -8.74 -7.34 -7.27
N THR A 8 -8.29 -8.07 -8.29
CA THR A 8 -6.88 -8.41 -8.51
C THR A 8 -6.42 -7.87 -9.86
N ILE A 9 -5.11 -7.77 -10.07
CA ILE A 9 -4.55 -7.44 -11.39
C ILE A 9 -5.01 -8.46 -12.44
N ALA A 10 -5.00 -9.75 -12.10
CA ALA A 10 -5.43 -10.81 -13.02
C ALA A 10 -6.89 -10.66 -13.43
N SER A 11 -7.82 -10.50 -12.47
CA SER A 11 -9.25 -10.33 -12.79
C SER A 11 -9.52 -9.04 -13.58
N THR A 12 -8.76 -7.98 -13.33
CA THR A 12 -8.89 -6.72 -14.07
C THR A 12 -8.35 -6.85 -15.50
N LEU A 13 -7.22 -7.52 -15.69
CA LEU A 13 -6.67 -7.81 -17.03
C LEU A 13 -7.60 -8.65 -17.88
N GLU A 14 -8.22 -9.69 -17.32
CA GLU A 14 -9.19 -10.55 -18.02
C GLU A 14 -10.41 -9.77 -18.50
N LEU A 15 -10.87 -8.78 -17.76
CA LEU A 15 -12.06 -7.99 -18.07
C LEU A 15 -11.78 -6.84 -19.04
N TYR A 16 -10.64 -6.18 -18.91
CA TYR A 16 -10.40 -4.87 -19.55
C TYR A 16 -9.12 -4.79 -20.38
N GLY A 17 -8.21 -5.77 -20.25
CA GLY A 17 -6.88 -5.68 -20.86
C GLY A 17 -6.05 -4.54 -20.26
N GLY A 18 -5.02 -4.12 -20.98
CA GLY A 18 -4.16 -2.97 -20.61
C GLY A 18 -2.67 -3.29 -20.65
N SER A 19 -1.87 -2.23 -20.58
CA SER A 19 -0.41 -2.33 -20.51
C SER A 19 0.03 -2.90 -19.17
N HIS A 20 0.76 -4.02 -19.18
CA HIS A 20 1.06 -4.76 -17.96
C HIS A 20 2.45 -5.43 -17.95
N ILE A 21 2.93 -5.76 -16.77
CA ILE A 21 4.03 -6.69 -16.55
C ILE A 21 3.49 -7.87 -15.75
N ASN A 22 3.37 -9.02 -16.41
CA ASN A 22 2.82 -10.24 -15.83
C ASN A 22 1.50 -9.98 -15.04
N LYS A 23 1.47 -10.43 -13.76
CA LYS A 23 0.42 -10.13 -12.79
C LYS A 23 0.91 -9.14 -11.70
N ASP A 24 1.99 -8.41 -11.99
CA ASP A 24 2.70 -7.57 -11.03
C ASP A 24 2.34 -6.11 -11.16
N LEU A 25 2.11 -5.64 -12.39
CA LEU A 25 1.79 -4.25 -12.69
C LEU A 25 0.74 -4.19 -13.79
N LEU A 26 -0.28 -3.35 -13.63
CA LEU A 26 -1.25 -2.98 -14.66
C LEU A 26 -1.42 -1.47 -14.68
N LEU A 27 -1.30 -0.89 -15.86
CA LEU A 27 -1.55 0.51 -16.14
C LEU A 27 -2.94 0.66 -16.80
N ILE A 28 -3.73 1.58 -16.29
CA ILE A 28 -5.10 1.86 -16.71
C ILE A 28 -5.16 3.29 -17.23
N GLU A 29 -5.35 3.48 -18.53
CA GLU A 29 -5.39 4.81 -19.13
C GLU A 29 -6.63 5.62 -18.74
N ASN A 30 -7.77 4.96 -18.61
CA ASN A 30 -9.00 5.58 -18.16
C ASN A 30 -9.89 4.62 -17.38
N ILE A 31 -9.95 4.83 -16.06
CA ILE A 31 -10.76 4.05 -15.12
C ILE A 31 -12.26 4.21 -15.42
N ALA A 32 -12.70 5.33 -15.98
CA ALA A 32 -14.11 5.56 -16.29
C ALA A 32 -14.68 4.57 -17.32
N LYS A 33 -13.82 3.90 -18.09
CA LYS A 33 -14.22 2.85 -19.02
C LYS A 33 -14.51 1.51 -18.33
N PHE A 34 -14.21 1.37 -17.06
CA PHE A 34 -14.42 0.14 -16.31
C PHE A 34 -15.83 0.09 -15.72
N SER A 35 -16.44 -1.08 -15.78
CA SER A 35 -17.68 -1.34 -15.04
C SER A 35 -17.34 -1.41 -13.55
N MET A 36 -17.68 -0.38 -12.82
CA MET A 36 -17.42 -0.32 -11.40
C MET A 36 -18.22 -1.40 -10.65
N PRO A 37 -17.63 -2.04 -9.63
CA PRO A 37 -18.31 -3.07 -8.87
C PRO A 37 -19.54 -2.49 -8.16
N GLN A 38 -20.70 -3.10 -8.40
CA GLN A 38 -21.97 -2.76 -7.74
C GLN A 38 -22.12 -3.47 -6.38
N VAL A 39 -21.17 -4.33 -6.04
CA VAL A 39 -21.14 -5.11 -4.79
C VAL A 39 -19.78 -4.93 -4.13
N SER A 40 -19.78 -5.02 -2.83
CA SER A 40 -18.58 -4.93 -1.98
C SER A 40 -17.52 -5.92 -2.43
N ARG A 41 -16.31 -5.45 -2.73
CA ARG A 41 -15.18 -6.28 -3.18
C ARG A 41 -13.90 -5.88 -2.46
N ARG A 42 -13.15 -6.87 -2.04
CA ARG A 42 -11.83 -6.66 -1.47
C ARG A 42 -10.80 -6.35 -2.55
N VAL A 43 -9.98 -5.35 -2.34
CA VAL A 43 -8.86 -5.01 -3.22
C VAL A 43 -7.62 -5.79 -2.77
N ALA A 44 -7.04 -6.61 -3.65
CA ALA A 44 -5.92 -7.49 -3.32
C ALA A 44 -4.55 -6.96 -3.76
N CYS A 45 -4.50 -5.73 -4.26
CA CYS A 45 -3.27 -5.07 -4.73
C CYS A 45 -3.24 -3.61 -4.28
N LEU A 46 -2.10 -2.95 -4.36
CA LEU A 46 -2.04 -1.50 -4.25
C LEU A 46 -2.66 -0.88 -5.51
N PHE A 47 -3.62 0.01 -5.34
CA PHE A 47 -4.25 0.74 -6.43
C PHE A 47 -4.06 2.25 -6.23
N LEU A 48 -3.45 2.87 -7.23
CA LEU A 48 -3.27 4.31 -7.34
C LEU A 48 -4.15 4.82 -8.49
N ALA A 49 -4.89 5.89 -8.27
CA ALA A 49 -5.67 6.52 -9.34
C ALA A 49 -5.59 8.04 -9.23
N VAL A 50 -5.55 8.72 -10.37
CA VAL A 50 -5.50 10.19 -10.44
C VAL A 50 -6.63 10.69 -11.33
N CYS A 51 -7.49 11.54 -10.76
CA CYS A 51 -8.62 12.14 -11.46
C CYS A 51 -8.15 13.35 -12.29
N ARG A 52 -8.37 13.29 -13.62
CA ARG A 52 -8.11 14.39 -14.56
C ARG A 52 -9.31 15.31 -14.71
N SER A 53 -10.50 14.72 -14.86
CA SER A 53 -11.75 15.46 -15.06
C SER A 53 -12.95 14.66 -14.57
N GLY A 54 -14.09 15.32 -14.42
CA GLY A 54 -15.33 14.72 -13.95
C GLY A 54 -15.33 14.42 -12.46
N GLN A 55 -16.20 13.51 -12.04
CA GLN A 55 -16.38 13.13 -10.64
C GLN A 55 -16.54 11.63 -10.50
N PHE A 56 -15.96 11.10 -9.43
CA PHE A 56 -16.11 9.72 -8.99
C PHE A 56 -16.56 9.70 -7.53
N SER A 57 -17.33 8.70 -7.16
CA SER A 57 -17.59 8.41 -5.75
C SER A 57 -17.48 6.93 -5.47
N TYR A 58 -17.06 6.57 -4.28
CA TYR A 58 -16.99 5.19 -3.80
C TYR A 58 -17.01 5.16 -2.27
N THR A 59 -17.30 4.00 -1.73
CA THR A 59 -17.16 3.72 -0.30
C THR A 59 -15.94 2.82 -0.11
N LEU A 60 -15.05 3.19 0.80
CA LEU A 60 -13.86 2.42 1.17
C LEU A 60 -13.91 2.09 2.66
N ASP A 61 -13.93 0.79 3.00
CA ASP A 61 -14.04 0.34 4.39
C ASP A 61 -15.18 1.05 5.16
N THR A 62 -16.35 1.19 4.54
CA THR A 62 -17.56 1.86 5.05
C THR A 62 -17.54 3.39 5.03
N ILE A 63 -16.46 4.04 4.64
CA ILE A 63 -16.33 5.50 4.57
C ILE A 63 -16.58 5.97 3.12
N PRO A 64 -17.56 6.87 2.87
CA PRO A 64 -17.81 7.40 1.54
C PRO A 64 -16.77 8.47 1.17
N TYR A 65 -16.31 8.44 -0.08
CA TYR A 65 -15.38 9.41 -0.65
C TYR A 65 -15.93 9.99 -1.97
N GLN A 66 -15.67 11.28 -2.17
CA GLN A 66 -15.89 11.96 -3.43
C GLN A 66 -14.56 12.39 -4.03
N ILE A 67 -14.38 12.13 -5.32
CA ILE A 67 -13.16 12.39 -6.06
C ILE A 67 -13.43 13.44 -7.11
N GLU A 68 -12.66 14.50 -7.07
CA GLU A 68 -12.71 15.64 -7.98
C GLU A 68 -11.42 15.71 -8.81
N PRO A 69 -11.36 16.57 -9.84
CA PRO A 69 -10.13 16.81 -10.59
C PRO A 69 -8.95 17.18 -9.66
N ASN A 70 -7.78 16.67 -9.99
CA ASN A 70 -6.54 16.79 -9.19
C ASN A 70 -6.57 16.03 -7.85
N HIS A 71 -7.49 15.09 -7.65
CA HIS A 71 -7.37 14.16 -6.54
C HIS A 71 -6.61 12.91 -6.95
N ILE A 72 -5.72 12.47 -6.05
CA ILE A 72 -5.14 11.12 -6.07
C ILE A 72 -5.89 10.24 -5.09
N VAL A 73 -6.13 9.01 -5.51
CA VAL A 73 -6.72 7.94 -4.72
C VAL A 73 -5.68 6.87 -4.48
N ILE A 74 -5.51 6.42 -3.24
CA ILE A 74 -4.60 5.34 -2.86
C ILE A 74 -5.38 4.30 -2.08
N ILE A 75 -5.60 3.12 -2.68
CA ILE A 75 -6.28 1.99 -2.03
C ILE A 75 -5.25 0.91 -1.75
N SER A 76 -5.13 0.53 -0.48
CA SER A 76 -4.17 -0.48 -0.03
C SER A 76 -4.74 -1.89 -0.13
N PRO A 77 -3.89 -2.92 -0.26
CA PRO A 77 -4.32 -4.32 -0.21
C PRO A 77 -5.11 -4.61 1.07
N GLY A 78 -6.22 -5.33 0.91
CA GLY A 78 -7.10 -5.73 2.00
C GLY A 78 -8.27 -4.80 2.28
N GLN A 79 -8.29 -3.57 1.74
CA GLN A 79 -9.42 -2.66 1.87
C GLN A 79 -10.61 -3.12 1.00
N THR A 80 -11.81 -2.76 1.43
CA THR A 80 -13.05 -3.14 0.74
C THR A 80 -13.61 -1.93 -0.01
N LEU A 81 -13.76 -2.07 -1.32
CA LEU A 81 -14.36 -1.07 -2.21
C LEU A 81 -15.82 -1.40 -2.47
N ASP A 82 -16.70 -0.44 -2.34
CA ASP A 82 -18.15 -0.58 -2.53
C ASP A 82 -18.76 0.67 -3.16
N ASP A 83 -19.96 0.52 -3.73
CA ASP A 83 -20.83 1.61 -4.27
C ASP A 83 -20.06 2.62 -5.16
N ALA A 84 -19.18 2.09 -6.02
CA ALA A 84 -18.39 2.94 -6.89
C ALA A 84 -19.22 3.47 -8.07
N LYS A 85 -19.25 4.80 -8.22
CA LYS A 85 -19.98 5.53 -9.28
C LYS A 85 -19.04 6.43 -10.03
N VAL A 86 -19.25 6.53 -11.34
CA VAL A 86 -18.42 7.32 -12.24
C VAL A 86 -19.36 8.19 -13.10
N ALA A 87 -19.15 9.49 -13.12
CA ALA A 87 -19.86 10.38 -14.03
C ALA A 87 -19.38 10.15 -15.48
N ALA A 88 -20.28 10.35 -16.45
CA ALA A 88 -20.05 9.98 -17.85
C ALA A 88 -18.87 10.73 -18.52
N ASP A 89 -18.56 11.92 -18.05
CA ASP A 89 -17.50 12.81 -18.54
C ASP A 89 -16.18 12.64 -17.77
N SER A 90 -16.10 11.64 -16.88
CA SER A 90 -14.96 11.45 -16.01
C SER A 90 -13.78 10.82 -16.75
N CYS A 91 -12.59 11.28 -16.40
CA CYS A 91 -11.32 10.71 -16.86
C CYS A 91 -10.36 10.59 -15.69
N ALA A 92 -9.85 9.40 -15.47
CA ALA A 92 -8.82 9.14 -14.48
C ALA A 92 -7.92 8.00 -14.95
N PHE A 93 -6.61 8.14 -14.79
CA PHE A 93 -5.68 7.04 -15.00
C PHE A 93 -5.39 6.32 -13.69
N GLY A 94 -4.97 5.06 -13.79
CA GLY A 94 -4.69 4.24 -12.63
C GLY A 94 -3.53 3.28 -12.80
N ILE A 95 -2.99 2.85 -11.69
CA ILE A 95 -1.90 1.88 -11.61
C ILE A 95 -2.29 0.85 -10.55
N MET A 96 -2.30 -0.42 -10.91
CA MET A 96 -2.43 -1.53 -9.98
C MET A 96 -1.09 -2.26 -9.85
N ILE A 97 -0.68 -2.54 -8.62
CA ILE A 97 0.62 -3.14 -8.32
C ILE A 97 0.42 -4.27 -7.33
N SER A 98 0.98 -5.44 -7.63
CA SER A 98 0.98 -6.56 -6.68
C SER A 98 1.79 -6.21 -5.43
N ASP A 99 1.39 -6.78 -4.28
CA ASP A 99 2.09 -6.54 -3.02
C ASP A 99 3.57 -6.96 -3.12
N ASP A 100 3.84 -8.12 -3.69
CA ASP A 100 5.21 -8.62 -3.83
C ASP A 100 6.09 -7.70 -4.70
N PHE A 101 5.58 -7.23 -5.84
CA PHE A 101 6.33 -6.32 -6.73
C PHE A 101 6.54 -4.93 -6.08
N PHE A 102 5.54 -4.44 -5.37
CA PHE A 102 5.65 -3.20 -4.61
C PHE A 102 6.72 -3.31 -3.53
N GLN A 103 6.75 -4.42 -2.78
CA GLN A 103 7.73 -4.65 -1.73
C GLN A 103 9.17 -4.74 -2.28
N GLU A 104 9.36 -5.34 -3.46
CA GLU A 104 10.66 -5.35 -4.13
C GLU A 104 11.15 -3.92 -4.46
N ILE A 105 10.24 -3.03 -4.88
CA ILE A 105 10.57 -1.64 -5.22
C ILE A 105 10.97 -0.86 -3.98
N ILE A 106 10.26 -1.03 -2.87
CA ILE A 106 10.46 -0.23 -1.64
C ILE A 106 11.39 -0.88 -0.61
N ALA A 107 11.92 -2.07 -0.86
CA ALA A 107 12.68 -2.87 0.10
C ALA A 107 13.83 -2.13 0.83
N ASN A 108 14.34 -1.04 0.25
CA ASN A 108 15.41 -0.22 0.83
C ASN A 108 14.99 1.23 1.09
N ILE A 109 13.68 1.51 1.19
CA ILE A 109 13.16 2.86 1.39
C ILE A 109 12.48 2.93 2.77
N HIS A 110 13.28 3.08 3.82
CA HIS A 110 12.79 3.10 5.19
C HIS A 110 11.95 4.35 5.52
N GLU A 111 12.26 5.49 4.92
CA GLU A 111 11.61 6.78 5.23
C GLU A 111 10.18 6.91 4.67
N LEU A 112 9.77 6.04 3.74
CA LEU A 112 8.43 6.11 3.13
C LEU A 112 7.36 5.30 3.87
N SER A 113 7.71 4.50 4.85
CA SER A 113 6.76 3.66 5.59
C SER A 113 5.68 4.49 6.29
N SER A 114 6.08 5.59 6.93
CA SER A 114 5.15 6.51 7.60
C SER A 114 4.19 7.18 6.61
N LEU A 115 4.66 7.52 5.41
CA LEU A 115 3.86 8.15 4.36
C LEU A 115 2.86 7.19 3.71
N PHE A 116 3.24 5.93 3.53
CA PHE A 116 2.29 4.88 3.11
C PHE A 116 1.20 4.64 4.14
N ILE A 117 1.55 4.76 5.39
CA ILE A 117 0.63 4.63 6.50
C ILE A 117 -0.31 5.83 6.54
N PHE A 118 0.22 7.03 6.34
CA PHE A 118 -0.59 8.24 6.19
C PHE A 118 -1.60 8.11 5.04
N SER A 119 -1.18 7.59 3.88
CA SER A 119 -2.08 7.38 2.74
C SER A 119 -3.23 6.39 3.02
N LYS A 120 -3.06 5.44 3.94
CA LYS A 120 -4.17 4.56 4.37
C LYS A 120 -5.24 5.27 5.20
N ALA A 121 -4.83 6.25 6.00
CA ALA A 121 -5.75 7.10 6.76
C ALA A 121 -6.37 8.19 5.85
N HIS A 122 -5.65 8.61 4.82
CA HIS A 122 -6.03 9.66 3.87
C HIS A 122 -6.00 9.10 2.44
N PRO A 123 -6.93 8.19 2.08
CA PRO A 123 -6.93 7.52 0.78
C PRO A 123 -7.22 8.43 -0.38
N VAL A 124 -7.68 9.65 -0.12
CA VAL A 124 -7.94 10.69 -1.12
C VAL A 124 -7.20 11.96 -0.73
N CYS A 125 -6.32 12.43 -1.60
CA CYS A 125 -5.54 13.65 -1.38
C CYS A 125 -5.63 14.59 -2.58
N LYS A 126 -5.64 15.89 -2.30
CA LYS A 126 -5.64 16.92 -3.34
C LYS A 126 -4.22 17.27 -3.76
N LEU A 127 -3.95 17.14 -5.05
CA LEU A 127 -2.68 17.47 -5.69
C LEU A 127 -2.65 18.95 -6.08
N GLN A 128 -1.46 19.54 -6.08
CA GLN A 128 -1.19 20.80 -6.76
C GLN A 128 -1.01 20.55 -8.28
N ALA A 129 -1.11 21.59 -9.09
CA ALA A 129 -1.00 21.45 -10.54
C ALA A 129 0.33 20.86 -11.01
N ASN A 130 1.44 21.25 -10.39
CA ASN A 130 2.76 20.71 -10.67
C ASN A 130 2.92 19.24 -10.25
N GLU A 131 2.26 18.82 -9.17
CA GLU A 131 2.25 17.43 -8.70
C GLU A 131 1.44 16.54 -9.66
N MET A 132 0.30 17.05 -10.11
CA MET A 132 -0.51 16.39 -11.13
C MET A 132 0.27 16.17 -12.42
N GLU A 133 0.95 17.21 -12.94
CA GLU A 133 1.78 17.13 -14.14
C GLU A 133 2.92 16.10 -13.99
N LYS A 134 3.60 16.07 -12.85
CA LYS A 134 4.63 15.07 -12.56
C LYS A 134 4.07 13.65 -12.63
N LEU A 135 2.93 13.38 -11.97
CA LEU A 135 2.31 12.05 -11.99
C LEU A 135 1.90 11.61 -13.39
N GLU A 136 1.38 12.52 -14.21
CA GLU A 136 1.09 12.23 -15.62
C GLU A 136 2.35 11.91 -16.42
N ASN A 137 3.46 12.61 -16.16
CA ASN A 137 4.73 12.35 -16.81
C ASN A 137 5.27 10.97 -16.42
N TYR A 138 5.18 10.58 -15.13
CA TYR A 138 5.53 9.24 -14.69
C TYR A 138 4.65 8.17 -15.33
N PHE A 139 3.34 8.39 -15.35
CA PHE A 139 2.42 7.45 -15.97
C PHE A 139 2.75 7.22 -17.46
N ARG A 140 3.01 8.29 -18.22
CA ARG A 140 3.40 8.19 -19.63
C ARG A 140 4.74 7.47 -19.81
N ALA A 141 5.73 7.75 -18.96
CA ALA A 141 7.02 7.07 -19.00
C ALA A 141 6.91 5.58 -18.68
N LEU A 142 6.13 5.23 -17.64
CA LEU A 142 5.83 3.84 -17.26
C LEU A 142 5.13 3.12 -18.42
N HIS A 143 4.08 3.73 -19.00
CA HIS A 143 3.33 3.14 -20.11
C HIS A 143 4.23 2.81 -21.30
N LYS A 144 5.03 3.79 -21.72
CA LYS A 144 6.02 3.59 -22.82
C LYS A 144 7.01 2.46 -22.54
N MET A 145 7.46 2.32 -21.29
CA MET A 145 8.42 1.29 -20.92
C MET A 145 7.75 -0.08 -20.76
N VAL A 146 6.55 -0.13 -20.20
CA VAL A 146 5.76 -1.36 -20.05
C VAL A 146 5.42 -1.96 -21.42
N ASP A 147 5.14 -1.14 -22.42
CA ASP A 147 4.82 -1.62 -23.78
C ASP A 147 6.07 -2.00 -24.60
N ASN A 148 7.27 -1.57 -24.17
CA ASN A 148 8.50 -1.92 -24.86
C ASN A 148 8.97 -3.33 -24.47
N THR A 149 8.31 -4.35 -25.01
CA THR A 149 8.57 -5.78 -24.70
C THR A 149 9.95 -6.26 -25.14
N THR A 150 10.63 -5.53 -26.03
CA THR A 150 11.95 -5.88 -26.52
C THR A 150 13.10 -5.33 -25.68
N HIS A 151 12.82 -4.46 -24.74
CA HIS A 151 13.84 -3.85 -23.88
C HIS A 151 14.39 -4.86 -22.86
N HIS A 152 15.68 -5.14 -22.93
CA HIS A 152 16.32 -6.16 -22.07
C HIS A 152 16.14 -5.92 -20.56
N PHE A 153 16.24 -4.68 -20.12
CA PHE A 153 16.09 -4.27 -18.71
C PHE A 153 14.71 -3.64 -18.42
N ARG A 154 13.67 -4.06 -19.11
CA ARG A 154 12.33 -3.48 -19.02
C ARG A 154 11.81 -3.40 -17.60
N THR A 155 11.86 -4.51 -16.87
CA THR A 155 11.35 -4.61 -15.50
C THR A 155 12.12 -3.71 -14.53
N GLU A 156 13.43 -3.70 -14.63
CA GLU A 156 14.33 -2.88 -13.79
C GLU A 156 14.12 -1.39 -14.01
N VAL A 157 13.94 -0.97 -15.27
CA VAL A 157 13.64 0.43 -15.60
C VAL A 157 12.25 0.81 -15.06
N VAL A 158 11.24 -0.05 -15.19
CA VAL A 158 9.92 0.19 -14.61
C VAL A 158 9.97 0.29 -13.09
N LYS A 159 10.71 -0.59 -12.41
CA LYS A 159 10.93 -0.49 -10.96
C LYS A 159 11.58 0.83 -10.56
N SER A 160 12.58 1.28 -11.30
CA SER A 160 13.30 2.54 -11.05
C SER A 160 12.41 3.76 -11.25
N LEU A 161 11.65 3.81 -12.34
CA LEU A 161 10.68 4.88 -12.61
C LEU A 161 9.60 4.92 -11.51
N PHE A 162 9.09 3.75 -11.13
CA PHE A 162 8.09 3.65 -10.08
C PHE A 162 8.64 4.10 -8.73
N LYS A 163 9.88 3.70 -8.41
CA LYS A 163 10.58 4.13 -7.20
C LYS A 163 10.71 5.65 -7.13
N THR A 164 11.09 6.30 -8.24
CA THR A 164 11.19 7.76 -8.32
C THR A 164 9.82 8.43 -8.12
N MET A 165 8.78 7.89 -8.75
CA MET A 165 7.39 8.36 -8.56
C MET A 165 6.95 8.27 -7.09
N ILE A 166 7.32 7.21 -6.39
CA ILE A 166 7.01 7.03 -4.96
C ILE A 166 7.70 8.07 -4.08
N TYR A 167 8.93 8.47 -4.38
CA TYR A 167 9.59 9.56 -3.65
C TYR A 167 8.88 10.90 -3.84
N ASP A 168 8.48 11.24 -5.08
CA ASP A 168 7.71 12.47 -5.35
C ASP A 168 6.31 12.45 -4.71
N LEU A 169 5.65 11.27 -4.69
CA LEU A 169 4.41 11.09 -3.93
C LEU A 169 4.64 11.26 -2.42
N GLY A 170 5.76 10.78 -1.93
CA GLY A 170 6.17 10.96 -0.53
C GLY A 170 6.28 12.44 -0.16
N ASP A 171 6.93 13.24 -0.98
CA ASP A 171 7.04 14.70 -0.79
C ASP A 171 5.64 15.37 -0.79
N THR A 172 4.77 14.97 -1.72
CA THR A 172 3.37 15.42 -1.76
C THR A 172 2.61 15.08 -0.47
N MET A 173 2.74 13.85 0.03
CA MET A 173 2.09 13.41 1.27
C MET A 173 2.64 14.18 2.48
N PHE A 174 3.95 14.40 2.54
CA PHE A 174 4.59 15.19 3.59
C PHE A 174 4.07 16.63 3.61
N ARG A 175 3.90 17.26 2.45
CA ARG A 175 3.29 18.61 2.32
C ARG A 175 1.85 18.61 2.86
N ILE A 176 1.04 17.63 2.49
CA ILE A 176 -0.36 17.53 2.91
C ILE A 176 -0.43 17.35 4.43
N GLN A 177 0.34 16.42 4.97
CA GLN A 177 0.44 16.18 6.42
C GLN A 177 0.83 17.44 7.20
N SER A 178 1.72 18.27 6.64
CA SER A 178 2.19 19.51 7.28
C SER A 178 1.14 20.63 7.26
N SER A 179 0.09 20.53 6.44
CA SER A 179 -0.94 21.57 6.24
C SER A 179 -2.24 21.34 7.03
N GLU A 180 -2.41 20.19 7.70
CA GLU A 180 -3.65 19.83 8.39
C GLU A 180 -3.78 20.37 9.82
N ASP A 181 -5.03 20.45 10.33
CA ASP A 181 -5.42 21.08 11.61
C ASP A 181 -4.76 20.45 12.85
N ARG A 182 -4.46 21.24 13.88
CA ARG A 182 -3.69 20.89 15.09
C ARG A 182 -4.15 19.65 15.88
N LYS A 183 -5.42 19.25 15.83
CA LYS A 183 -5.90 18.07 16.57
C LYS A 183 -5.64 16.77 15.82
N GLN A 184 -5.93 16.77 14.52
CA GLN A 184 -5.60 15.67 13.62
C GLN A 184 -4.07 15.51 13.57
N TYR A 185 -3.36 16.62 13.37
CA TYR A 185 -1.89 16.67 13.38
C TYR A 185 -1.25 16.01 14.63
N ARG A 186 -1.88 16.11 15.83
CA ARG A 186 -1.31 15.50 17.05
C ARG A 186 -1.45 13.97 17.07
N ALA A 187 -2.56 13.43 16.60
CA ALA A 187 -2.75 11.98 16.47
C ALA A 187 -1.85 11.41 15.36
N ASP A 188 -1.76 12.10 14.23
CA ASP A 188 -0.92 11.73 13.09
C ASP A 188 0.56 11.79 13.45
N LYS A 189 0.98 12.80 14.23
CA LYS A 189 2.34 12.88 14.74
C LYS A 189 2.69 11.74 15.70
N ILE A 190 1.81 11.43 16.67
CA ILE A 190 2.02 10.30 17.57
C ILE A 190 2.10 9.00 16.77
N PHE A 191 1.27 8.88 15.76
CA PHE A 191 1.27 7.72 14.89
C PHE A 191 2.56 7.63 14.05
N SER A 192 3.03 8.74 13.46
CA SER A 192 4.31 8.80 12.75
C SER A 192 5.47 8.42 13.67
N ASP A 193 5.56 9.07 14.84
CA ASP A 193 6.61 8.78 15.83
C ASP A 193 6.57 7.31 16.30
N TYR A 194 5.35 6.74 16.44
CA TYR A 194 5.15 5.33 16.77
C TYR A 194 5.68 4.41 15.66
N ILE A 195 5.37 4.71 14.42
CA ILE A 195 5.81 3.91 13.27
C ILE A 195 7.33 3.96 13.11
N ASP A 196 7.94 5.13 13.26
CA ASP A 196 9.41 5.26 13.22
C ASP A 196 10.10 4.41 14.31
N LEU A 197 9.47 4.31 15.49
CA LEU A 197 9.95 3.43 16.55
C LEU A 197 9.71 1.96 16.23
N VAL A 198 8.56 1.60 15.65
CA VAL A 198 8.26 0.22 15.24
C VAL A 198 9.28 -0.23 14.21
N GLU A 199 9.50 0.56 13.17
CA GLU A 199 10.44 0.25 12.10
C GLU A 199 11.85 -0.06 12.60
N LYS A 200 12.32 0.71 13.57
CA LYS A 200 13.65 0.53 14.17
C LYS A 200 13.73 -0.67 15.11
N ASN A 201 12.62 -1.10 15.72
CA ASN A 201 12.65 -2.01 16.87
C ASN A 201 11.78 -3.28 16.73
N PHE A 202 10.93 -3.42 15.71
CA PHE A 202 9.96 -4.51 15.58
C PHE A 202 10.59 -5.91 15.62
N LYS A 203 11.85 -6.05 15.20
CA LYS A 203 12.58 -7.33 15.23
C LYS A 203 12.74 -7.87 16.65
N VAL A 204 12.88 -6.98 17.63
CA VAL A 204 13.16 -7.30 19.03
C VAL A 204 11.98 -6.95 19.94
N GLN A 205 11.33 -5.82 19.71
CA GLN A 205 10.27 -5.31 20.58
C GLN A 205 8.88 -5.49 19.94
N ARG A 206 8.00 -6.23 20.63
CA ARG A 206 6.63 -6.50 20.15
C ARG A 206 5.55 -6.05 21.13
N ARG A 207 5.93 -5.46 22.26
CA ARG A 207 4.99 -5.00 23.29
C ARG A 207 4.64 -3.53 23.07
N VAL A 208 3.38 -3.24 22.82
CA VAL A 208 2.87 -1.85 22.66
C VAL A 208 3.22 -0.97 23.85
N SER A 209 3.23 -1.53 25.05
CA SER A 209 3.61 -0.80 26.27
C SER A 209 5.04 -0.24 26.23
N TRP A 210 5.97 -0.94 25.60
CA TRP A 210 7.35 -0.46 25.42
C TRP A 210 7.37 0.78 24.53
N TYR A 211 6.65 0.76 23.41
CA TYR A 211 6.55 1.90 22.50
C TYR A 211 5.89 3.11 23.14
N ALA A 212 4.82 2.89 23.90
CA ALA A 212 4.16 3.95 24.67
C ALA A 212 5.12 4.61 25.66
N GLN A 213 5.96 3.81 26.32
CA GLN A 213 6.99 4.31 27.25
C GLN A 213 8.05 5.14 26.51
N GLN A 214 8.52 4.71 25.34
CA GLN A 214 9.49 5.47 24.54
C GLN A 214 8.92 6.82 24.08
N LEU A 215 7.61 6.89 23.79
CA LEU A 215 6.91 8.12 23.41
C LEU A 215 6.46 8.96 24.61
N HIS A 216 6.77 8.54 25.84
CA HIS A 216 6.35 9.22 27.09
C HIS A 216 4.83 9.46 27.18
N ILE A 217 4.02 8.50 26.69
CA ILE A 217 2.56 8.53 26.73
C ILE A 217 2.00 7.23 27.32
N THR A 218 0.72 7.25 27.69
CA THR A 218 0.06 6.04 28.20
C THR A 218 -0.24 5.05 27.06
N HIS A 219 -0.25 3.76 27.37
CA HIS A 219 -0.65 2.71 26.42
C HIS A 219 -2.03 2.97 25.81
N LYS A 220 -2.99 3.44 26.64
CA LYS A 220 -4.34 3.78 26.18
C LYS A 220 -4.30 4.91 25.15
N TYR A 221 -3.59 5.99 25.44
CA TYR A 221 -3.49 7.15 24.56
C TYR A 221 -2.78 6.82 23.25
N LEU A 222 -1.70 6.02 23.29
CA LEU A 222 -1.07 5.49 22.06
C LEU A 222 -2.06 4.69 21.23
N SER A 223 -2.80 3.76 21.85
CA SER A 223 -3.76 2.90 21.13
C SER A 223 -4.90 3.71 20.50
N GLU A 224 -5.41 4.70 21.21
CA GLU A 224 -6.46 5.60 20.70
C GLU A 224 -5.93 6.47 19.56
N SER A 225 -4.74 7.05 19.68
CA SER A 225 -4.13 7.91 18.66
C SER A 225 -3.80 7.11 17.38
N VAL A 226 -3.17 5.94 17.52
CA VAL A 226 -2.84 5.07 16.39
C VAL A 226 -4.11 4.60 15.67
N LYS A 227 -5.14 4.20 16.44
CA LYS A 227 -6.42 3.76 15.85
C LYS A 227 -7.17 4.91 15.18
N ALA A 228 -7.14 6.12 15.75
CA ALA A 228 -7.75 7.30 15.15
C ALA A 228 -7.05 7.70 13.84
N ALA A 229 -5.72 7.67 13.80
CA ALA A 229 -4.93 8.05 12.63
C ALA A 229 -4.90 6.98 11.53
N SER A 230 -4.99 5.69 11.86
CA SER A 230 -4.73 4.61 10.90
C SER A 230 -5.81 3.55 10.79
N HIS A 231 -6.89 3.65 11.57
CA HIS A 231 -7.96 2.66 11.70
C HIS A 231 -7.49 1.25 12.09
N ARG A 232 -6.21 1.11 12.49
CA ARG A 232 -5.59 -0.13 12.96
C ARG A 232 -5.06 0.02 14.37
N THR A 233 -4.98 -1.09 15.08
CA THR A 233 -4.35 -1.13 16.40
C THR A 233 -2.82 -1.08 16.30
N PRO A 234 -2.11 -0.65 17.36
CA PRO A 234 -0.65 -0.74 17.39
C PRO A 234 -0.09 -2.15 17.15
N ASN A 235 -0.74 -3.19 17.70
CA ASN A 235 -0.30 -4.57 17.47
C ASN A 235 -0.35 -4.95 16.00
N GLU A 236 -1.44 -4.62 15.28
CA GLU A 236 -1.55 -4.90 13.84
C GLU A 236 -0.45 -4.23 13.03
N TRP A 237 0.09 -3.09 13.48
CA TRP A 237 1.22 -2.45 12.85
C TRP A 237 2.54 -3.17 13.12
N ILE A 238 2.79 -3.59 14.35
CA ILE A 238 3.97 -4.41 14.68
C ILE A 238 3.95 -5.70 13.87
N ASP A 239 2.81 -6.38 13.85
CA ASP A 239 2.62 -7.63 13.10
C ASP A 239 2.85 -7.43 11.61
N TYR A 240 2.37 -6.32 11.04
CA TYR A 240 2.60 -5.95 9.65
C TYR A 240 4.11 -5.89 9.32
N TYR A 241 4.91 -5.15 10.11
CA TYR A 241 6.37 -5.04 9.89
C TYR A 241 7.07 -6.39 10.04
N VAL A 242 6.67 -7.19 11.01
CA VAL A 242 7.23 -8.54 11.21
C VAL A 242 6.94 -9.45 10.00
N ILE A 243 5.70 -9.44 9.51
CA ILE A 243 5.31 -10.24 8.33
C ILE A 243 6.07 -9.80 7.09
N MET A 244 6.21 -8.49 6.88
CA MET A 244 6.96 -7.95 5.74
C MET A 244 8.42 -8.41 5.77
N GLU A 245 9.08 -8.33 6.90
CA GLU A 245 10.46 -8.80 7.05
C GLU A 245 10.58 -10.30 6.81
N ILE A 246 9.65 -11.11 7.33
CA ILE A 246 9.64 -12.56 7.06
C ILE A 246 9.52 -12.82 5.56
N ARG A 247 8.61 -12.13 4.84
CA ARG A 247 8.43 -12.27 3.40
C ARG A 247 9.72 -11.93 2.65
N VAL A 248 10.34 -10.79 2.96
CA VAL A 248 11.62 -10.37 2.37
C VAL A 248 12.69 -11.44 2.60
N LEU A 249 12.91 -11.87 3.84
CA LEU A 249 13.93 -12.87 4.17
C LEU A 249 13.69 -14.22 3.49
N LEU A 250 12.42 -14.63 3.33
CA LEU A 250 12.06 -15.87 2.65
C LEU A 250 12.34 -15.81 1.13
N LYS A 251 12.19 -14.66 0.48
CA LYS A 251 12.35 -14.49 -0.97
C LYS A 251 13.76 -14.08 -1.38
N THR A 252 14.43 -13.24 -0.60
CA THR A 252 15.69 -12.61 -1.01
C THR A 252 16.92 -13.27 -0.40
N THR A 253 16.76 -14.22 0.52
CA THR A 253 17.89 -14.87 1.20
C THR A 253 17.79 -16.39 1.20
N ALA A 254 18.96 -17.05 1.27
CA ALA A 254 19.07 -18.52 1.49
C ALA A 254 18.93 -18.92 2.97
N LYS A 255 18.58 -17.99 3.88
CA LYS A 255 18.44 -18.27 5.32
C LYS A 255 17.41 -19.37 5.56
N SER A 256 17.73 -20.31 6.45
CA SER A 256 16.76 -21.32 6.88
C SER A 256 15.60 -20.67 7.67
N ILE A 257 14.48 -21.37 7.79
CA ILE A 257 13.37 -20.91 8.64
C ILE A 257 13.83 -20.78 10.11
N LYS A 258 14.79 -21.61 10.53
CA LYS A 258 15.40 -21.51 11.85
C LYS A 258 16.16 -20.19 12.01
N ASP A 259 17.00 -19.83 11.04
CA ASP A 259 17.78 -18.58 11.09
C ASP A 259 16.85 -17.34 11.11
N ILE A 260 15.74 -17.38 10.36
CA ILE A 260 14.73 -16.32 10.37
C ILE A 260 14.03 -16.25 11.74
N THR A 261 13.75 -17.41 12.35
CA THR A 261 13.15 -17.50 13.69
C THR A 261 14.06 -16.82 14.72
N ASP A 262 15.35 -17.15 14.67
CA ASP A 262 16.36 -16.62 15.60
C ASP A 262 16.58 -15.11 15.37
N LEU A 263 16.68 -14.67 14.10
CA LEU A 263 16.86 -13.27 13.70
C LEU A 263 15.71 -12.36 14.16
N LEU A 264 14.49 -12.88 14.11
CA LEU A 264 13.29 -12.14 14.48
C LEU A 264 12.83 -12.45 15.91
N HIS A 265 13.67 -13.09 16.71
CA HIS A 265 13.42 -13.40 18.12
C HIS A 265 12.06 -14.09 18.38
N PHE A 266 11.66 -15.04 17.51
CA PHE A 266 10.52 -15.91 17.80
C PHE A 266 10.96 -17.02 18.78
N PRO A 267 10.07 -17.48 19.67
CA PRO A 267 10.39 -18.53 20.62
C PRO A 267 10.87 -19.82 19.96
N ASN A 268 10.29 -20.18 18.81
CA ASN A 268 10.67 -21.33 17.99
C ASN A 268 10.01 -21.25 16.61
N GLN A 269 10.41 -22.17 15.70
CA GLN A 269 9.90 -22.24 14.33
C GLN A 269 8.39 -22.47 14.23
N SER A 270 7.80 -23.20 15.19
CA SER A 270 6.36 -23.47 15.21
C SER A 270 5.56 -22.20 15.46
N PHE A 271 6.04 -21.33 16.35
CA PHE A 271 5.43 -20.01 16.60
C PHE A 271 5.53 -19.12 15.37
N LEU A 272 6.70 -19.02 14.75
CA LEU A 272 6.86 -18.27 13.50
C LEU A 272 5.95 -18.83 12.41
N GLY A 273 5.90 -20.14 12.25
CA GLY A 273 5.07 -20.81 11.24
C GLY A 273 3.57 -20.54 11.42
N LYS A 274 3.08 -20.63 12.66
CA LYS A 274 1.68 -20.31 13.00
C LYS A 274 1.37 -18.84 12.74
N PHE A 275 2.18 -17.93 13.27
CA PHE A 275 2.05 -16.50 13.10
C PHE A 275 2.01 -16.11 11.61
N PHE A 276 2.97 -16.59 10.82
CA PHE A 276 3.02 -16.30 9.39
C PHE A 276 1.80 -16.86 8.65
N LYS A 277 1.38 -18.10 8.96
CA LYS A 277 0.22 -18.72 8.33
C LYS A 277 -1.10 -17.99 8.66
N GLU A 278 -1.26 -17.50 9.88
CA GLU A 278 -2.44 -16.71 10.29
C GLU A 278 -2.57 -15.41 9.47
N HIS A 279 -1.46 -14.75 9.15
CA HIS A 279 -1.46 -13.47 8.45
C HIS A 279 -1.38 -13.60 6.91
N VAL A 280 -0.73 -14.66 6.40
CA VAL A 280 -0.45 -14.82 4.95
C VAL A 280 -1.30 -15.93 4.32
N GLY A 281 -1.95 -16.75 5.12
CA GLY A 281 -2.81 -17.85 4.64
C GLY A 281 -2.03 -19.14 4.31
N MET A 282 -0.69 -19.11 4.24
CA MET A 282 0.15 -20.26 3.93
C MET A 282 1.39 -20.35 4.81
N SER A 283 2.03 -21.53 4.85
CA SER A 283 3.25 -21.71 5.64
C SER A 283 4.46 -20.98 5.03
N PRO A 284 5.48 -20.61 5.84
CA PRO A 284 6.71 -19.99 5.31
C PRO A 284 7.40 -20.82 4.23
N ARG A 285 7.37 -22.16 4.35
CA ARG A 285 7.94 -23.06 3.36
C ARG A 285 7.19 -23.03 2.03
N GLN A 286 5.85 -23.03 2.09
CA GLN A 286 5.01 -22.89 0.89
C GLN A 286 5.24 -21.54 0.22
N TYR A 287 5.29 -20.46 0.99
CA TYR A 287 5.56 -19.11 0.47
C TYR A 287 6.92 -19.02 -0.24
N ARG A 288 7.96 -19.59 0.34
CA ARG A 288 9.29 -19.64 -0.29
C ARG A 288 9.31 -20.38 -1.63
N ASN A 289 8.56 -21.47 -1.73
CA ASN A 289 8.55 -22.33 -2.92
C ASN A 289 7.61 -21.81 -4.05
N GLN A 290 6.86 -20.74 -3.82
CA GLN A 290 6.02 -20.09 -4.85
C GLN A 290 6.79 -19.07 -5.71
N ALA A 291 8.12 -18.98 -5.57
CA ALA A 291 9.00 -18.10 -6.35
C ALA A 291 9.43 -18.76 -7.65
#